data_bf71f6bc1f42d5dcff1066e0ccd43afc
#
_entry.id   bf71f6bc1f42d5dcff1066e0ccd43afc
#
_cell.length_a   1.000
_cell.length_b   1.000
_cell.length_c   1.000
_cell.angle_alpha   90.00
_cell.angle_beta   90.00
_cell.angle_gamma   90.00
#
_symmetry.space_group_name_H-M   'P 1'
#
loop_
_entity.id
_entity.type
_entity.pdbx_description
1 polymer ?
#
loop_
_entity_poly.entity_id
_entity_poly.type
_entity_poly.pdbx_seq_one_letter_code
_entity_poly.pdbx_strand_id
1 'polypeptide(L)'
;MISFECDYNNGACQQVIDNLIKYNTAKPTPYGFDEFSDRAKQRIREACGLPDAQIFFLTGGTQANATTIDSMLYQYEGVICVGSGHINVHEAGAVEFTEHKIITIPDTDGKMEAKVLNKYLDDYMHDGNKDHAVHPGLVYITFPTEFGTLYSAKELDDIYQVCQNYEIPLYIDGARLGYGLMAEGNDISLPYLARHCDVFYIGGTKIGALCGEAVVFTNRKAHKHFFSIQKQHGAVIAKGALIGLQFDALFTDKLYFRLSEHAIKMAMRMKDIFKRKGFEFYVDSPTNQQFVIIDNEQVDKLSRKVQFTHFGQTDHYHTICRFVTSWATTEEEINELEVLL
;
A
#
# COMPACT_ATOMS: atom_id res chain seq x y z
N MET A 1 -2.16 13.78 -24.69
CA MET A 1 -2.87 13.83 -23.38
C MET A 1 -1.96 13.15 -22.39
N ILE A 2 -1.48 13.88 -21.40
CA ILE A 2 -0.65 13.33 -20.32
C ILE A 2 -1.56 12.76 -19.22
N SER A 3 -1.07 11.73 -18.49
CA SER A 3 -1.88 11.06 -17.49
C SER A 3 -1.19 11.04 -16.11
N PHE A 4 -1.86 11.63 -15.14
CA PHE A 4 -1.55 11.56 -13.72
C PHE A 4 -2.72 10.95 -12.94
N GLU A 5 -3.52 10.08 -13.56
CA GLU A 5 -4.72 9.50 -12.99
C GLU A 5 -4.40 8.48 -11.89
N CYS A 6 -3.41 7.63 -12.15
CA CYS A 6 -3.00 6.58 -11.20
C CYS A 6 -1.54 6.14 -11.42
N ASP A 7 -1.02 5.35 -10.48
CA ASP A 7 0.35 4.82 -10.49
C ASP A 7 0.44 3.34 -10.90
N TYR A 8 -0.60 2.82 -11.58
CA TYR A 8 -0.67 1.41 -11.99
C TYR A 8 -1.18 1.21 -13.44
N ASN A 9 -1.13 2.24 -14.29
CA ASN A 9 -1.51 2.15 -15.70
C ASN A 9 -0.32 1.92 -16.65
N ASN A 10 0.91 2.00 -16.16
CA ASN A 10 2.11 1.62 -16.91
C ASN A 10 2.32 0.10 -16.86
N GLY A 11 3.15 -0.41 -17.79
CA GLY A 11 3.66 -1.78 -17.73
C GLY A 11 4.68 -1.97 -16.59
N ALA A 12 5.67 -2.85 -16.77
CA ALA A 12 6.76 -2.98 -15.83
C ALA A 12 8.00 -2.17 -16.26
N CYS A 13 8.88 -1.88 -15.30
CA CYS A 13 10.18 -1.30 -15.61
C CYS A 13 11.04 -2.26 -16.44
N GLN A 14 11.98 -1.70 -17.21
CA GLN A 14 12.77 -2.48 -18.18
C GLN A 14 13.51 -3.66 -17.52
N GLN A 15 14.05 -3.47 -16.33
CA GLN A 15 14.79 -4.52 -15.61
C GLN A 15 13.90 -5.72 -15.25
N VAL A 16 12.64 -5.48 -14.94
CA VAL A 16 11.65 -6.55 -14.72
C VAL A 16 11.38 -7.29 -16.01
N ILE A 17 11.14 -6.56 -17.11
CA ILE A 17 10.91 -7.16 -18.44
C ILE A 17 12.12 -7.99 -18.87
N ASP A 18 13.34 -7.46 -18.75
CA ASP A 18 14.58 -8.17 -19.12
C ASP A 18 14.75 -9.46 -18.29
N ASN A 19 14.41 -9.43 -17.01
CA ASN A 19 14.47 -10.62 -16.16
C ASN A 19 13.46 -11.68 -16.58
N LEU A 20 12.23 -11.28 -16.92
CA LEU A 20 11.20 -12.17 -17.46
C LEU A 20 11.62 -12.79 -18.80
N ILE A 21 12.17 -12.01 -19.74
CA ILE A 21 12.66 -12.48 -21.02
C ILE A 21 13.82 -13.48 -20.83
N LYS A 22 14.78 -13.15 -19.96
CA LYS A 22 15.95 -13.96 -19.69
C LYS A 22 15.58 -15.39 -19.24
N TYR A 23 14.53 -15.53 -18.47
CA TYR A 23 14.12 -16.81 -17.91
C TYR A 23 12.86 -17.41 -18.55
N ASN A 24 12.38 -16.84 -19.66
CA ASN A 24 11.14 -17.25 -20.32
C ASN A 24 11.09 -18.72 -20.74
N THR A 25 12.24 -19.32 -21.06
CA THR A 25 12.34 -20.75 -21.44
C THR A 25 12.75 -21.67 -20.29
N ALA A 26 12.98 -21.13 -19.10
CA ALA A 26 13.25 -21.93 -17.90
C ALA A 26 12.03 -22.80 -17.54
N LYS A 27 12.29 -23.91 -16.87
CA LYS A 27 11.25 -24.84 -16.39
C LYS A 27 11.27 -24.89 -14.86
N PRO A 28 10.94 -23.79 -14.16
CA PRO A 28 10.97 -23.73 -12.72
C PRO A 28 9.87 -24.60 -12.09
N THR A 29 10.06 -24.99 -10.84
CA THR A 29 9.00 -25.63 -10.04
C THR A 29 7.77 -24.71 -9.98
N PRO A 30 6.55 -25.24 -10.23
CA PRO A 30 5.33 -24.41 -10.22
C PRO A 30 4.98 -23.82 -8.85
N TYR A 31 4.01 -22.91 -8.84
CA TYR A 31 3.35 -22.35 -7.65
C TYR A 31 4.24 -21.54 -6.70
N GLY A 32 5.36 -21.00 -7.18
CA GLY A 32 6.27 -20.18 -6.38
C GLY A 32 7.22 -20.97 -5.48
N PHE A 33 7.37 -22.28 -5.75
CA PHE A 33 8.37 -23.16 -5.12
C PHE A 33 9.64 -23.28 -5.97
N ASP A 34 10.05 -22.18 -6.58
CA ASP A 34 11.15 -22.11 -7.53
C ASP A 34 12.32 -21.25 -7.00
N GLU A 35 13.49 -21.43 -7.59
CA GLU A 35 14.71 -20.74 -7.20
C GLU A 35 14.63 -19.22 -7.35
N PHE A 36 13.83 -18.72 -8.29
CA PHE A 36 13.67 -17.27 -8.52
C PHE A 36 12.83 -16.64 -7.40
N SER A 37 11.74 -17.30 -7.04
CA SER A 37 10.93 -16.92 -5.89
C SER A 37 11.71 -16.98 -4.59
N ASP A 38 12.53 -18.01 -4.37
CA ASP A 38 13.35 -18.14 -3.17
C ASP A 38 14.44 -17.06 -3.10
N ARG A 39 15.08 -16.73 -4.23
CA ARG A 39 16.05 -15.64 -4.29
C ARG A 39 15.40 -14.28 -4.02
N ALA A 40 14.22 -14.01 -4.59
CA ALA A 40 13.44 -12.81 -4.30
C ALA A 40 13.11 -12.69 -2.82
N LYS A 41 12.59 -13.77 -2.20
CA LYS A 41 12.32 -13.82 -0.76
C LYS A 41 13.55 -13.55 0.09
N GLN A 42 14.71 -14.12 -0.31
CA GLN A 42 15.98 -13.88 0.40
C GLN A 42 16.37 -12.40 0.35
N ARG A 43 16.31 -11.77 -0.82
CA ARG A 43 16.60 -10.32 -0.98
C ARG A 43 15.65 -9.44 -0.14
N ILE A 44 14.38 -9.80 -0.07
CA ILE A 44 13.39 -9.09 0.77
C ILE A 44 13.73 -9.26 2.24
N ARG A 45 14.09 -10.47 2.72
CA ARG A 45 14.54 -10.68 4.10
C ARG A 45 15.74 -9.82 4.45
N GLU A 46 16.72 -9.75 3.55
CA GLU A 46 17.92 -8.90 3.71
C GLU A 46 17.55 -7.42 3.78
N ALA A 47 16.67 -6.96 2.90
CA ALA A 47 16.19 -5.57 2.90
C ALA A 47 15.40 -5.21 4.16
N CYS A 48 14.63 -6.14 4.72
CA CYS A 48 13.88 -5.99 5.97
C CYS A 48 14.76 -6.15 7.22
N GLY A 49 15.95 -6.73 7.09
CA GLY A 49 16.80 -7.12 8.23
C GLY A 49 16.15 -8.20 9.12
N LEU A 50 15.34 -9.09 8.54
CA LEU A 50 14.59 -10.16 9.21
C LEU A 50 14.84 -11.51 8.51
N PRO A 51 15.89 -12.27 8.90
CA PRO A 51 16.28 -13.51 8.22
C PRO A 51 15.20 -14.60 8.29
N ASP A 52 14.35 -14.59 9.32
CA ASP A 52 13.34 -15.63 9.56
C ASP A 52 11.94 -15.23 9.07
N ALA A 53 11.78 -14.08 8.41
CA ALA A 53 10.50 -13.63 7.89
C ALA A 53 9.94 -14.62 6.86
N GLN A 54 8.65 -14.91 6.96
CA GLN A 54 7.95 -15.73 5.96
C GLN A 54 7.36 -14.81 4.90
N ILE A 55 7.66 -15.11 3.62
CA ILE A 55 7.26 -14.25 2.50
C ILE A 55 6.44 -15.05 1.50
N PHE A 56 5.32 -14.48 1.08
CA PHE A 56 4.39 -15.06 0.12
C PHE A 56 4.06 -14.04 -0.97
N PHE A 57 4.04 -14.49 -2.22
CA PHE A 57 3.70 -13.66 -3.36
C PHE A 57 2.23 -13.85 -3.75
N LEU A 58 1.50 -12.74 -3.91
CA LEU A 58 0.13 -12.66 -4.37
C LEU A 58 0.06 -11.75 -5.60
N THR A 59 -1.07 -11.71 -6.31
CA THR A 59 -1.16 -11.05 -7.62
C THR A 59 -1.57 -9.59 -7.57
N GLY A 60 -2.19 -9.13 -6.49
CA GLY A 60 -2.66 -7.75 -6.34
C GLY A 60 -3.05 -7.41 -4.91
N GLY A 61 -3.17 -6.11 -4.60
CA GLY A 61 -3.38 -5.59 -3.25
C GLY A 61 -4.67 -6.08 -2.59
N THR A 62 -5.81 -5.99 -3.27
CA THR A 62 -7.10 -6.49 -2.75
C THR A 62 -7.03 -7.98 -2.40
N GLN A 63 -6.40 -8.79 -3.26
CA GLN A 63 -6.20 -10.21 -2.97
C GLN A 63 -5.26 -10.42 -1.78
N ALA A 64 -4.20 -9.62 -1.66
CA ALA A 64 -3.26 -9.67 -0.54
C ALA A 64 -3.98 -9.34 0.77
N ASN A 65 -4.81 -8.29 0.78
CA ASN A 65 -5.60 -7.88 1.94
C ASN A 65 -6.60 -8.96 2.35
N ALA A 66 -7.48 -9.38 1.45
CA ALA A 66 -8.51 -10.38 1.75
C ALA A 66 -7.90 -11.71 2.23
N THR A 67 -6.86 -12.23 1.53
CA THR A 67 -6.23 -13.50 1.88
C THR A 67 -5.49 -13.43 3.22
N THR A 68 -4.78 -12.32 3.49
CA THR A 68 -4.03 -12.15 4.73
C THR A 68 -4.96 -12.01 5.91
N ILE A 69 -5.97 -11.14 5.80
CA ILE A 69 -6.96 -10.89 6.86
C ILE A 69 -7.71 -12.18 7.21
N ASP A 70 -8.24 -12.89 6.20
CA ASP A 70 -8.93 -14.16 6.39
C ASP A 70 -8.04 -15.22 7.10
N SER A 71 -6.75 -15.25 6.76
CA SER A 71 -5.80 -16.19 7.38
C SER A 71 -5.49 -15.90 8.86
N MET A 72 -5.75 -14.69 9.31
CA MET A 72 -5.36 -14.19 10.64
C MET A 72 -6.53 -14.11 11.62
N LEU A 73 -7.76 -14.15 11.14
CA LEU A 73 -8.97 -13.98 11.94
C LEU A 73 -9.72 -15.31 12.14
N TYR A 74 -10.37 -15.44 13.28
CA TYR A 74 -11.41 -16.43 13.47
C TYR A 74 -12.76 -15.88 12.97
N GLN A 75 -13.71 -16.75 12.63
CA GLN A 75 -15.02 -16.35 12.07
C GLN A 75 -15.81 -15.33 12.88
N TYR A 76 -15.59 -15.25 14.20
CA TYR A 76 -16.24 -14.29 15.09
C TYR A 76 -15.44 -12.98 15.23
N GLU A 77 -14.31 -12.85 14.55
CA GLU A 77 -13.42 -11.70 14.64
C GLU A 77 -13.58 -10.77 13.44
N GLY A 78 -13.24 -9.50 13.67
CA GLY A 78 -13.20 -8.45 12.65
C GLY A 78 -11.88 -7.69 12.67
N VAL A 79 -11.66 -6.94 11.59
CA VAL A 79 -10.47 -6.09 11.41
C VAL A 79 -10.81 -4.63 11.69
N ILE A 80 -10.02 -4.00 12.58
CA ILE A 80 -10.12 -2.56 12.85
C ILE A 80 -9.35 -1.80 11.77
N CYS A 81 -9.98 -0.80 11.16
CA CYS A 81 -9.31 0.18 10.30
C CYS A 81 -9.91 1.58 10.50
N VAL A 82 -9.31 2.58 9.87
CA VAL A 82 -9.92 3.92 9.81
C VAL A 82 -11.00 3.99 8.73
N GLY A 83 -11.91 4.97 8.85
CA GLY A 83 -13.03 5.14 7.91
C GLY A 83 -12.61 5.28 6.44
N SER A 84 -11.46 5.91 6.18
CA SER A 84 -10.85 6.08 4.86
C SER A 84 -9.97 4.89 4.41
N GLY A 85 -9.79 3.86 5.25
CA GLY A 85 -8.94 2.70 4.95
C GLY A 85 -9.34 1.97 3.67
N HIS A 86 -8.36 1.56 2.86
CA HIS A 86 -8.58 1.00 1.52
C HIS A 86 -9.53 -0.19 1.53
N ILE A 87 -9.40 -1.11 2.50
CA ILE A 87 -10.28 -2.28 2.65
C ILE A 87 -11.74 -1.89 2.87
N ASN A 88 -12.00 -0.73 3.52
CA ASN A 88 -13.34 -0.25 3.81
C ASN A 88 -14.02 0.42 2.59
N VAL A 89 -13.25 1.15 1.76
CA VAL A 89 -13.86 2.04 0.76
C VAL A 89 -13.56 1.69 -0.71
N HIS A 90 -12.51 0.87 -0.99
CA HIS A 90 -12.02 0.66 -2.35
C HIS A 90 -11.87 -0.82 -2.78
N GLU A 91 -12.36 -1.78 -1.98
CA GLU A 91 -12.21 -3.21 -2.29
C GLU A 91 -13.53 -3.96 -2.51
N ALA A 92 -14.63 -3.21 -2.71
CA ALA A 92 -15.94 -3.77 -3.04
C ALA A 92 -16.42 -4.88 -2.07
N GLY A 93 -16.07 -4.77 -0.78
CA GLY A 93 -16.45 -5.75 0.23
C GLY A 93 -15.62 -7.05 0.19
N ALA A 94 -14.37 -7.00 -0.28
CA ALA A 94 -13.53 -8.20 -0.39
C ALA A 94 -13.24 -8.85 0.97
N VAL A 95 -13.10 -8.06 2.04
CA VAL A 95 -12.94 -8.57 3.41
C VAL A 95 -14.25 -9.16 3.93
N GLU A 96 -15.37 -8.47 3.73
CA GLU A 96 -16.70 -8.96 4.13
C GLU A 96 -17.09 -10.22 3.37
N PHE A 97 -16.61 -10.39 2.12
CA PHE A 97 -16.80 -11.61 1.35
C PHE A 97 -16.09 -12.83 2.00
N THR A 98 -15.06 -12.60 2.82
CA THR A 98 -14.43 -13.65 3.65
C THR A 98 -15.11 -13.83 5.01
N GLU A 99 -16.33 -13.29 5.18
CA GLU A 99 -17.17 -13.40 6.39
C GLU A 99 -16.65 -12.56 7.59
N HIS A 100 -15.65 -11.69 7.39
CA HIS A 100 -15.10 -10.85 8.44
C HIS A 100 -15.66 -9.41 8.38
N LYS A 101 -16.02 -8.88 9.54
CA LYS A 101 -16.49 -7.51 9.65
C LYS A 101 -15.32 -6.53 9.64
N ILE A 102 -15.47 -5.45 8.88
CA ILE A 102 -14.63 -4.26 9.04
C ILE A 102 -15.21 -3.40 10.16
N ILE A 103 -14.37 -3.08 11.15
CA ILE A 103 -14.68 -2.23 12.30
C ILE A 103 -13.97 -0.90 12.08
N THR A 104 -14.74 0.17 11.83
CA THR A 104 -14.15 1.47 11.56
C THR A 104 -14.04 2.33 12.81
N ILE A 105 -12.90 3.01 12.96
CA ILE A 105 -12.65 4.04 13.97
C ILE A 105 -12.33 5.37 13.29
N PRO A 106 -12.50 6.53 13.96
CA PRO A 106 -12.16 7.83 13.40
C PRO A 106 -10.69 7.96 13.02
N ASP A 107 -10.41 8.73 11.97
CA ASP A 107 -9.05 9.09 11.53
C ASP A 107 -8.79 10.60 11.65
N THR A 108 -7.52 10.96 11.54
CA THR A 108 -7.06 12.33 11.32
C THR A 108 -6.15 12.29 10.07
N ASP A 109 -6.59 12.93 8.99
CA ASP A 109 -5.88 12.95 7.70
C ASP A 109 -5.54 11.53 7.18
N GLY A 110 -6.47 10.59 7.36
CA GLY A 110 -6.30 9.19 6.96
C GLY A 110 -5.45 8.34 7.93
N LYS A 111 -4.93 8.92 9.01
CA LYS A 111 -4.13 8.21 10.01
C LYS A 111 -4.98 7.71 11.17
N MET A 112 -4.72 6.48 11.60
CA MET A 112 -5.18 5.96 12.88
C MET A 112 -4.36 6.58 14.01
N GLU A 113 -5.02 7.15 15.02
CA GLU A 113 -4.33 7.64 16.21
C GLU A 113 -4.31 6.55 17.31
N ALA A 114 -3.15 6.30 17.91
CA ALA A 114 -2.99 5.30 18.96
C ALA A 114 -3.94 5.51 20.15
N LYS A 115 -4.22 6.79 20.53
CA LYS A 115 -5.17 7.12 21.59
C LYS A 115 -6.62 6.74 21.25
N VAL A 116 -7.01 6.85 19.95
CA VAL A 116 -8.36 6.49 19.49
C VAL A 116 -8.51 4.98 19.44
N LEU A 117 -7.48 4.28 18.93
CA LEU A 117 -7.43 2.82 18.93
C LEU A 117 -7.49 2.28 20.38
N ASN A 118 -6.64 2.79 21.28
CA ASN A 118 -6.61 2.37 22.67
C ASN A 118 -7.97 2.59 23.37
N LYS A 119 -8.58 3.75 23.15
CA LYS A 119 -9.91 4.02 23.73
C LYS A 119 -10.97 3.04 23.21
N TYR A 120 -10.98 2.75 21.91
CA TYR A 120 -11.93 1.80 21.32
C TYR A 120 -11.76 0.40 21.94
N LEU A 121 -10.52 -0.08 22.06
CA LEU A 121 -10.23 -1.40 22.62
C LEU A 121 -10.53 -1.46 24.14
N ASP A 122 -10.22 -0.40 24.88
CA ASP A 122 -10.54 -0.30 26.29
C ASP A 122 -12.05 -0.31 26.53
N ASP A 123 -12.82 0.51 25.79
CA ASP A 123 -14.27 0.53 25.85
C ASP A 123 -14.85 -0.87 25.52
N TYR A 124 -14.34 -1.54 24.48
CA TYR A 124 -14.77 -2.91 24.12
C TYR A 124 -14.46 -3.91 25.24
N MET A 125 -13.27 -3.89 25.83
CA MET A 125 -12.86 -4.85 26.87
C MET A 125 -13.67 -4.71 28.15
N HIS A 126 -14.14 -3.49 28.45
CA HIS A 126 -14.96 -3.19 29.64
C HIS A 126 -16.47 -3.27 29.37
N ASP A 127 -16.92 -3.49 28.13
CA ASP A 127 -18.33 -3.68 27.84
C ASP A 127 -18.81 -5.05 28.37
N GLY A 128 -19.81 -5.02 29.26
CA GLY A 128 -20.42 -6.24 29.80
C GLY A 128 -21.13 -7.11 28.74
N ASN A 129 -21.39 -6.56 27.56
CA ASN A 129 -22.02 -7.26 26.44
C ASN A 129 -21.06 -7.57 25.28
N LYS A 130 -19.76 -7.44 25.46
CA LYS A 130 -18.76 -7.63 24.40
C LYS A 130 -18.86 -8.98 23.68
N ASP A 131 -19.30 -10.02 24.37
CA ASP A 131 -19.46 -11.37 23.79
C ASP A 131 -20.63 -11.47 22.80
N HIS A 132 -21.47 -10.42 22.69
CA HIS A 132 -22.50 -10.28 21.67
C HIS A 132 -22.03 -9.43 20.46
N ALA A 133 -20.86 -8.84 20.52
CA ALA A 133 -20.27 -8.05 19.46
C ALA A 133 -19.20 -8.85 18.68
N VAL A 134 -18.87 -8.40 17.48
CA VAL A 134 -17.72 -8.95 16.75
C VAL A 134 -16.44 -8.60 17.51
N HIS A 135 -15.63 -9.59 17.78
CA HIS A 135 -14.36 -9.43 18.50
C HIS A 135 -13.31 -8.75 17.61
N PRO A 136 -12.63 -7.68 18.06
CA PRO A 136 -11.55 -7.07 17.30
C PRO A 136 -10.31 -7.99 17.32
N GLY A 137 -9.99 -8.59 16.16
CA GLY A 137 -8.92 -9.60 16.05
C GLY A 137 -7.70 -9.16 15.26
N LEU A 138 -7.76 -7.99 14.58
CA LEU A 138 -6.68 -7.46 13.75
C LEU A 138 -6.78 -5.94 13.65
N VAL A 139 -5.65 -5.24 13.68
CA VAL A 139 -5.57 -3.81 13.35
C VAL A 139 -4.92 -3.66 11.98
N TYR A 140 -5.53 -2.86 11.11
CA TYR A 140 -5.07 -2.59 9.75
C TYR A 140 -4.81 -1.09 9.57
N ILE A 141 -3.65 -0.74 9.05
CA ILE A 141 -3.29 0.61 8.61
C ILE A 141 -2.64 0.57 7.23
N THR A 142 -2.65 1.69 6.51
CA THR A 142 -1.94 1.85 5.22
C THR A 142 -0.70 2.74 5.39
N PHE A 143 0.41 2.39 4.73
CA PHE A 143 1.61 3.22 4.71
C PHE A 143 2.18 3.37 3.29
N PRO A 144 2.17 4.60 2.74
CA PRO A 144 1.47 5.82 3.21
C PRO A 144 -0.04 5.65 3.20
N THR A 145 -0.76 6.57 3.86
CA THR A 145 -2.22 6.55 3.92
C THR A 145 -2.86 6.85 2.56
N GLU A 146 -4.17 6.68 2.47
CA GLU A 146 -4.95 6.99 1.25
C GLU A 146 -4.87 8.48 0.85
N PHE A 147 -4.65 9.37 1.82
CA PHE A 147 -4.41 10.80 1.61
C PHE A 147 -2.94 11.15 1.33
N GLY A 148 -2.06 10.13 1.25
CA GLY A 148 -0.63 10.35 1.06
C GLY A 148 0.08 10.93 2.28
N THR A 149 -0.51 10.88 3.46
CA THR A 149 0.14 11.25 4.72
C THR A 149 1.01 10.11 5.23
N LEU A 150 1.96 10.43 6.10
CA LEU A 150 2.91 9.47 6.66
C LEU A 150 2.71 9.33 8.16
N TYR A 151 2.82 8.11 8.66
CA TYR A 151 3.09 7.89 10.08
C TYR A 151 4.55 8.22 10.35
N SER A 152 4.84 8.91 11.46
CA SER A 152 6.18 8.99 12.01
C SER A 152 6.55 7.68 12.72
N ALA A 153 7.84 7.46 12.95
CA ALA A 153 8.32 6.31 13.72
C ALA A 153 7.65 6.21 15.09
N LYS A 154 7.44 7.36 15.75
CA LYS A 154 6.74 7.40 17.04
C LYS A 154 5.27 7.02 16.93
N GLU A 155 4.53 7.53 15.94
CA GLU A 155 3.11 7.18 15.75
C GLU A 155 2.95 5.69 15.47
N LEU A 156 3.83 5.10 14.64
CA LEU A 156 3.83 3.67 14.37
C LEU A 156 4.13 2.85 15.63
N ASP A 157 5.14 3.25 16.41
CA ASP A 157 5.49 2.59 17.67
C ASP A 157 4.34 2.67 18.68
N ASP A 158 3.72 3.85 18.85
CA ASP A 158 2.57 4.04 19.74
C ASP A 158 1.38 3.13 19.34
N ILE A 159 1.06 3.00 18.05
CA ILE A 159 0.01 2.08 17.57
C ILE A 159 0.40 0.63 17.83
N TYR A 160 1.63 0.25 17.48
CA TYR A 160 2.12 -1.11 17.68
C TYR A 160 2.12 -1.49 19.17
N GLN A 161 2.49 -0.56 20.05
CA GLN A 161 2.45 -0.78 21.49
C GLN A 161 1.00 -1.02 22.00
N VAL A 162 0.02 -0.28 21.48
CA VAL A 162 -1.40 -0.55 21.78
C VAL A 162 -1.77 -1.95 21.31
N CYS A 163 -1.42 -2.33 20.09
CA CYS A 163 -1.68 -3.67 19.55
C CYS A 163 -1.07 -4.77 20.47
N GLN A 164 0.17 -4.60 20.92
CA GLN A 164 0.83 -5.55 21.82
C GLN A 164 0.13 -5.64 23.19
N ASN A 165 -0.32 -4.52 23.75
CA ASN A 165 -1.01 -4.50 25.06
C ASN A 165 -2.34 -5.29 25.05
N TYR A 166 -3.01 -5.33 23.89
CA TYR A 166 -4.26 -6.09 23.72
C TYR A 166 -4.08 -7.44 23.01
N GLU A 167 -2.83 -7.83 22.71
CA GLU A 167 -2.48 -9.07 22.00
C GLU A 167 -3.14 -9.19 20.60
N ILE A 168 -3.44 -8.05 19.95
CA ILE A 168 -4.03 -7.95 18.63
C ILE A 168 -2.92 -7.65 17.60
N PRO A 169 -2.76 -8.43 16.51
CA PRO A 169 -1.73 -8.17 15.52
C PRO A 169 -1.96 -6.88 14.74
N LEU A 170 -0.85 -6.24 14.31
CA LEU A 170 -0.85 -5.10 13.40
C LEU A 170 -0.48 -5.55 11.99
N TYR A 171 -1.37 -5.26 11.02
CA TYR A 171 -1.15 -5.44 9.58
C TYR A 171 -0.99 -4.09 8.88
N ILE A 172 0.10 -3.94 8.10
CA ILE A 172 0.37 -2.72 7.33
C ILE A 172 0.21 -2.99 5.84
N ASP A 173 -0.75 -2.32 5.23
CA ASP A 173 -0.90 -2.26 3.77
C ASP A 173 0.19 -1.36 3.18
N GLY A 174 1.08 -1.96 2.42
CA GLY A 174 2.20 -1.29 1.78
C GLY A 174 2.05 -1.18 0.26
N ALA A 175 0.83 -0.98 -0.26
CA ALA A 175 0.59 -0.82 -1.71
C ALA A 175 1.49 0.23 -2.36
N ARG A 176 1.83 1.28 -1.61
CA ARG A 176 2.75 2.36 -2.00
C ARG A 176 3.97 2.47 -1.07
N LEU A 177 4.34 1.37 -0.42
CA LEU A 177 5.39 1.35 0.62
C LEU A 177 6.67 2.06 0.19
N GLY A 178 7.19 1.75 -1.00
CA GLY A 178 8.41 2.39 -1.49
C GLY A 178 8.30 3.90 -1.61
N TYR A 179 7.15 4.41 -2.04
CA TYR A 179 6.91 5.85 -2.12
C TYR A 179 6.90 6.49 -0.73
N GLY A 180 6.28 5.86 0.27
CA GLY A 180 6.32 6.34 1.65
C GLY A 180 7.73 6.33 2.22
N LEU A 181 8.50 5.26 1.99
CA LEU A 181 9.88 5.13 2.47
C LEU A 181 10.84 6.17 1.87
N MET A 182 10.57 6.63 0.63
CA MET A 182 11.40 7.62 -0.07
C MET A 182 10.85 9.05 0.02
N ALA A 183 9.73 9.26 0.68
CA ALA A 183 9.12 10.58 0.84
C ALA A 183 9.96 11.48 1.74
N GLU A 184 9.94 12.79 1.44
CA GLU A 184 10.60 13.81 2.28
C GLU A 184 9.95 13.85 3.67
N GLY A 185 10.78 13.93 4.70
CA GLY A 185 10.34 13.96 6.10
C GLY A 185 9.97 12.58 6.68
N ASN A 186 10.08 11.49 5.90
CA ASN A 186 9.90 10.14 6.44
C ASN A 186 11.08 9.76 7.35
N ASP A 187 10.77 9.28 8.56
CA ASP A 187 11.74 8.79 9.56
C ASP A 187 11.68 7.27 9.77
N ILE A 188 10.87 6.56 8.97
CA ILE A 188 10.71 5.10 9.02
C ILE A 188 11.54 4.44 7.92
N SER A 189 12.43 3.52 8.29
CA SER A 189 13.10 2.62 7.35
C SER A 189 12.33 1.31 7.19
N LEU A 190 12.57 0.57 6.09
CA LEU A 190 11.96 -0.75 5.90
C LEU A 190 12.28 -1.72 7.06
N PRO A 191 13.53 -1.82 7.58
CA PRO A 191 13.81 -2.62 8.76
C PRO A 191 13.12 -2.13 10.04
N TYR A 192 12.85 -0.83 10.17
CA TYR A 192 12.11 -0.30 11.30
C TYR A 192 10.64 -0.74 11.22
N LEU A 193 9.97 -0.47 10.10
CA LEU A 193 8.59 -0.88 9.84
C LEU A 193 8.39 -2.37 10.08
N ALA A 194 9.28 -3.20 9.54
CA ALA A 194 9.21 -4.65 9.65
C ALA A 194 9.33 -5.17 11.09
N ARG A 195 9.94 -4.41 12.01
CA ARG A 195 9.99 -4.76 13.45
C ARG A 195 8.81 -4.23 14.25
N HIS A 196 8.06 -3.27 13.69
CA HIS A 196 6.93 -2.61 14.37
C HIS A 196 5.58 -2.99 13.74
N CYS A 197 5.47 -4.23 13.24
CA CYS A 197 4.21 -4.85 12.82
C CYS A 197 4.34 -6.38 12.84
N ASP A 198 3.21 -7.08 12.76
CA ASP A 198 3.17 -8.55 12.71
C ASP A 198 3.14 -9.06 11.27
N VAL A 199 2.55 -8.30 10.38
CA VAL A 199 2.52 -8.58 8.95
C VAL A 199 2.43 -7.27 8.17
N PHE A 200 3.04 -7.23 6.99
CA PHE A 200 2.85 -6.15 6.02
C PHE A 200 2.99 -6.70 4.61
N TYR A 201 2.60 -5.91 3.61
CA TYR A 201 3.01 -6.28 2.26
C TYR A 201 3.79 -5.17 1.55
N ILE A 202 4.63 -5.58 0.63
CA ILE A 202 5.42 -4.73 -0.25
C ILE A 202 4.72 -4.69 -1.60
N GLY A 203 4.17 -3.53 -1.96
CA GLY A 203 3.51 -3.34 -3.24
C GLY A 203 4.52 -3.35 -4.39
N GLY A 204 4.36 -4.31 -5.33
CA GLY A 204 5.12 -4.34 -6.57
C GLY A 204 4.39 -3.70 -7.74
N THR A 205 3.09 -3.90 -7.82
CA THR A 205 2.23 -3.47 -8.94
C THR A 205 2.37 -1.98 -9.25
N LYS A 206 2.46 -1.13 -8.23
CA LYS A 206 2.60 0.33 -8.40
C LYS A 206 4.05 0.79 -8.55
N ILE A 207 5.03 -0.08 -8.31
CA ILE A 207 6.46 0.28 -8.27
C ILE A 207 7.26 -0.60 -9.22
N GLY A 208 6.89 -0.58 -10.49
CA GLY A 208 7.67 -1.17 -11.58
C GLY A 208 7.47 -2.65 -11.86
N ALA A 209 6.55 -3.35 -11.19
CA ALA A 209 6.13 -4.70 -11.57
C ALA A 209 4.95 -4.66 -12.55
N LEU A 210 4.72 -5.74 -13.32
CA LEU A 210 3.48 -5.94 -14.07
C LEU A 210 2.31 -6.25 -13.14
N CYS A 211 2.57 -7.02 -12.10
CA CYS A 211 1.64 -7.39 -11.03
C CYS A 211 2.41 -8.03 -9.89
N GLY A 212 1.83 -8.02 -8.72
CA GLY A 212 2.35 -8.78 -7.58
C GLY A 212 2.63 -7.94 -6.35
N GLU A 213 2.37 -8.58 -5.22
CA GLU A 213 2.58 -8.07 -3.88
C GLU A 213 3.34 -9.12 -3.07
N ALA A 214 4.26 -8.70 -2.23
CA ALA A 214 4.99 -9.60 -1.34
C ALA A 214 4.47 -9.42 0.10
N VAL A 215 3.67 -10.36 0.58
CA VAL A 215 3.21 -10.39 1.98
C VAL A 215 4.33 -10.94 2.84
N VAL A 216 4.69 -10.21 3.89
CA VAL A 216 5.80 -10.49 4.81
C VAL A 216 5.25 -10.65 6.22
N PHE A 217 5.28 -11.86 6.76
CA PHE A 217 5.01 -12.13 8.17
C PHE A 217 6.32 -11.96 8.95
N THR A 218 6.30 -11.12 9.94
CA THR A 218 7.49 -10.66 10.69
C THR A 218 7.54 -11.30 12.08
N ASN A 219 6.88 -10.71 13.06
CA ASN A 219 6.84 -11.15 14.44
C ASN A 219 5.84 -12.29 14.68
N ARG A 220 4.86 -12.43 13.81
CA ARG A 220 3.90 -13.53 13.83
C ARG A 220 4.16 -14.47 12.66
N LYS A 221 4.05 -15.76 12.87
CA LYS A 221 4.13 -16.75 11.79
C LYS A 221 2.80 -16.81 11.04
N ALA A 222 2.88 -16.97 9.73
CA ALA A 222 1.72 -17.27 8.89
C ALA A 222 1.03 -18.55 9.39
N HIS A 223 -0.29 -18.64 9.17
CA HIS A 223 -1.03 -19.85 9.45
C HIS A 223 -0.34 -21.06 8.78
N LYS A 224 -0.22 -22.20 9.48
CA LYS A 224 0.53 -23.38 8.98
C LYS A 224 0.01 -23.90 7.61
N HIS A 225 -1.25 -23.59 7.25
CA HIS A 225 -1.88 -23.94 5.98
C HIS A 225 -2.12 -22.71 5.10
N PHE A 226 -1.31 -21.63 5.24
CA PHE A 226 -1.49 -20.40 4.48
C PHE A 226 -1.53 -20.64 2.96
N PHE A 227 -0.75 -21.58 2.44
CA PHE A 227 -0.82 -21.98 1.03
C PHE A 227 -2.21 -22.49 0.61
N SER A 228 -2.90 -23.24 1.49
CA SER A 228 -4.26 -23.73 1.21
C SER A 228 -5.27 -22.56 1.21
N ILE A 229 -5.11 -21.61 2.11
CA ILE A 229 -5.93 -20.38 2.16
C ILE A 229 -5.70 -19.56 0.89
N GLN A 230 -4.43 -19.32 0.51
CA GLN A 230 -4.11 -18.68 -0.77
C GLN A 230 -4.78 -19.40 -1.96
N LYS A 231 -4.80 -20.74 -1.94
CA LYS A 231 -5.41 -21.53 -3.02
C LYS A 231 -6.92 -21.33 -3.08
N GLN A 232 -7.60 -21.26 -1.94
CA GLN A 232 -9.04 -20.97 -1.84
C GLN A 232 -9.38 -19.60 -2.40
N HIS A 233 -8.55 -18.60 -2.13
CA HIS A 233 -8.69 -17.22 -2.64
C HIS A 233 -8.27 -17.07 -4.12
N GLY A 234 -7.88 -18.15 -4.82
CA GLY A 234 -7.35 -18.07 -6.19
C GLY A 234 -6.01 -17.31 -6.28
N ALA A 235 -5.32 -17.13 -5.14
CA ALA A 235 -4.09 -16.35 -5.03
C ALA A 235 -2.82 -17.13 -5.43
N VAL A 236 -2.93 -18.43 -5.65
CA VAL A 236 -1.81 -19.28 -6.08
C VAL A 236 -1.90 -19.52 -7.58
N ILE A 237 -1.02 -18.89 -8.34
CA ILE A 237 -0.91 -19.09 -9.79
C ILE A 237 0.07 -20.22 -10.13
N ALA A 238 -0.25 -21.01 -11.14
CA ALA A 238 0.59 -22.16 -11.54
C ALA A 238 2.01 -21.71 -11.96
N LYS A 239 2.12 -20.58 -12.68
CA LYS A 239 3.39 -19.96 -13.07
C LYS A 239 3.89 -18.99 -12.00
N GLY A 240 4.05 -19.44 -10.76
CA GLY A 240 4.43 -18.61 -9.60
C GLY A 240 5.74 -17.85 -9.77
N ALA A 241 6.70 -18.44 -10.52
CA ALA A 241 7.96 -17.77 -10.87
C ALA A 241 7.75 -16.39 -11.56
N LEU A 242 6.59 -16.14 -12.18
CA LEU A 242 6.25 -14.84 -12.76
C LEU A 242 6.38 -13.71 -11.73
N ILE A 243 5.87 -13.90 -10.50
CA ILE A 243 5.96 -12.87 -9.46
C ILE A 243 7.35 -12.88 -8.84
N GLY A 244 7.93 -14.06 -8.57
CA GLY A 244 9.27 -14.20 -8.04
C GLY A 244 10.34 -13.48 -8.87
N LEU A 245 10.31 -13.65 -10.19
CA LEU A 245 11.25 -12.97 -11.13
C LEU A 245 11.12 -11.44 -11.08
N GLN A 246 9.92 -10.92 -10.90
CA GLN A 246 9.69 -9.47 -10.81
C GLN A 246 10.29 -8.91 -9.50
N PHE A 247 9.99 -9.54 -8.35
CA PHE A 247 10.56 -9.12 -7.07
C PHE A 247 12.07 -9.36 -6.98
N ASP A 248 12.60 -10.40 -7.62
CA ASP A 248 14.05 -10.61 -7.73
C ASP A 248 14.73 -9.43 -8.45
N ALA A 249 14.14 -8.94 -9.56
CA ALA A 249 14.64 -7.77 -10.25
C ALA A 249 14.50 -6.50 -9.40
N LEU A 250 13.32 -6.27 -8.79
CA LEU A 250 13.05 -5.07 -7.99
C LEU A 250 13.97 -4.94 -6.77
N PHE A 251 14.33 -6.06 -6.13
CA PHE A 251 15.23 -6.07 -4.98
C PHE A 251 16.71 -6.29 -5.34
N THR A 252 17.05 -6.35 -6.64
CA THR A 252 18.43 -6.28 -7.13
C THR A 252 18.90 -4.82 -7.13
N ASP A 253 20.07 -4.55 -6.60
CA ASP A 253 20.74 -3.23 -6.61
C ASP A 253 19.82 -2.08 -6.14
N LYS A 254 18.93 -2.36 -5.19
CA LYS A 254 17.98 -1.38 -4.63
C LYS A 254 17.07 -0.73 -5.69
N LEU A 255 16.74 -1.43 -6.78
CA LEU A 255 15.93 -0.89 -7.86
C LEU A 255 14.57 -0.39 -7.35
N TYR A 256 13.90 -1.15 -6.48
CA TYR A 256 12.63 -0.79 -5.85
C TYR A 256 12.65 0.63 -5.25
N PHE A 257 13.70 0.93 -4.49
CA PHE A 257 13.86 2.24 -3.84
C PHE A 257 14.21 3.36 -4.84
N ARG A 258 15.05 3.07 -5.85
CA ARG A 258 15.35 4.06 -6.90
C ARG A 258 14.13 4.45 -7.73
N LEU A 259 13.29 3.48 -8.10
CA LEU A 259 12.03 3.74 -8.80
C LEU A 259 11.08 4.59 -7.94
N SER A 260 11.05 4.30 -6.64
CA SER A 260 10.24 5.05 -5.68
C SER A 260 10.75 6.48 -5.50
N GLU A 261 12.04 6.67 -5.34
CA GLU A 261 12.69 7.98 -5.23
C GLU A 261 12.42 8.86 -6.46
N HIS A 262 12.49 8.26 -7.67
CA HIS A 262 12.16 8.96 -8.90
C HIS A 262 10.72 9.48 -8.89
N ALA A 263 9.74 8.65 -8.53
CA ALA A 263 8.34 9.04 -8.47
C ALA A 263 8.10 10.18 -7.46
N ILE A 264 8.74 10.13 -6.30
CA ILE A 264 8.68 11.19 -5.28
C ILE A 264 9.30 12.49 -5.81
N LYS A 265 10.47 12.42 -6.47
CA LYS A 265 11.09 13.59 -7.11
C LYS A 265 10.14 14.26 -8.10
N MET A 266 9.46 13.48 -8.94
CA MET A 266 8.47 13.99 -9.90
C MET A 266 7.25 14.60 -9.18
N ALA A 267 6.76 13.97 -8.11
CA ALA A 267 5.66 14.49 -7.31
C ALA A 267 5.98 15.83 -6.64
N MET A 268 7.15 15.94 -6.03
CA MET A 268 7.56 17.20 -5.38
C MET A 268 7.74 18.32 -6.40
N ARG A 269 8.27 18.01 -7.57
CA ARG A 269 8.36 18.99 -8.67
C ARG A 269 6.97 19.43 -9.16
N MET A 270 6.03 18.49 -9.31
CA MET A 270 4.62 18.78 -9.61
C MET A 270 3.99 19.67 -8.53
N LYS A 271 4.19 19.33 -7.26
CA LYS A 271 3.71 20.10 -6.11
C LYS A 271 4.20 21.54 -6.11
N ASP A 272 5.50 21.76 -6.41
CA ASP A 272 6.09 23.07 -6.51
C ASP A 272 5.49 23.90 -7.65
N ILE A 273 5.14 23.26 -8.77
CA ILE A 273 4.45 23.92 -9.90
C ILE A 273 3.07 24.39 -9.44
N PHE A 274 2.27 23.54 -8.83
CA PHE A 274 0.95 23.91 -8.31
C PHE A 274 1.05 25.07 -7.28
N LYS A 275 2.00 24.99 -6.35
CA LYS A 275 2.25 26.08 -5.36
C LYS A 275 2.59 27.40 -6.05
N ARG A 276 3.50 27.41 -7.03
CA ARG A 276 3.90 28.61 -7.78
C ARG A 276 2.76 29.20 -8.61
N LYS A 277 1.83 28.37 -9.07
CA LYS A 277 0.64 28.80 -9.79
C LYS A 277 -0.50 29.25 -8.87
N GLY A 278 -0.32 29.18 -7.53
CA GLY A 278 -1.27 29.67 -6.53
C GLY A 278 -2.40 28.69 -6.19
N PHE A 279 -2.27 27.40 -6.52
CA PHE A 279 -3.26 26.40 -6.15
C PHE A 279 -3.17 26.05 -4.66
N GLU A 280 -4.32 25.80 -4.04
CA GLU A 280 -4.43 25.27 -2.68
C GLU A 280 -4.43 23.75 -2.68
N PHE A 281 -3.94 23.17 -1.59
CA PHE A 281 -3.90 21.73 -1.40
C PHE A 281 -4.93 21.32 -0.35
N TYR A 282 -5.69 20.26 -0.65
CA TYR A 282 -6.60 19.64 0.31
C TYR A 282 -5.84 19.00 1.47
N VAL A 283 -4.72 18.36 1.16
CA VAL A 283 -3.77 17.79 2.13
C VAL A 283 -2.34 18.00 1.65
N ASP A 284 -1.44 18.32 2.57
CA ASP A 284 -0.01 18.53 2.25
C ASP A 284 0.74 17.19 2.19
N SER A 285 0.49 16.41 1.12
CA SER A 285 1.11 15.10 0.95
C SER A 285 2.60 15.22 0.54
N PRO A 286 3.52 14.52 1.21
CA PRO A 286 4.91 14.36 0.79
C PRO A 286 5.13 13.20 -0.17
N THR A 287 4.07 12.48 -0.57
CA THR A 287 4.16 11.25 -1.37
C THR A 287 3.91 11.50 -2.86
N ASN A 288 3.81 10.43 -3.64
CA ASN A 288 3.50 10.48 -5.07
C ASN A 288 2.07 10.90 -5.40
N GLN A 289 1.19 11.05 -4.43
CA GLN A 289 -0.19 11.52 -4.60
C GLN A 289 -0.31 12.98 -4.16
N GLN A 290 -0.80 13.85 -5.05
CA GLN A 290 -1.03 15.27 -4.78
C GLN A 290 -2.51 15.60 -4.90
N PHE A 291 -3.08 16.20 -3.88
CA PHE A 291 -4.51 16.52 -3.78
C PHE A 291 -4.70 18.03 -3.87
N VAL A 292 -5.10 18.51 -5.03
CA VAL A 292 -5.16 19.93 -5.37
C VAL A 292 -6.61 20.39 -5.46
N ILE A 293 -6.95 21.53 -4.87
CA ILE A 293 -8.25 22.17 -4.98
C ILE A 293 -8.26 23.02 -6.24
N ILE A 294 -9.17 22.74 -7.17
CA ILE A 294 -9.23 23.41 -8.48
C ILE A 294 -10.67 23.88 -8.75
N ASP A 295 -10.81 25.10 -9.28
CA ASP A 295 -12.10 25.64 -9.75
C ASP A 295 -12.71 24.76 -10.85
N ASN A 296 -14.02 24.51 -10.79
CA ASN A 296 -14.70 23.57 -11.68
C ASN A 296 -14.56 23.94 -13.17
N GLU A 297 -14.55 25.24 -13.53
CA GLU A 297 -14.34 25.66 -14.92
C GLU A 297 -12.91 25.32 -15.39
N GLN A 298 -11.93 25.42 -14.47
CA GLN A 298 -10.55 25.05 -14.76
C GLN A 298 -10.38 23.53 -14.85
N VAL A 299 -11.07 22.76 -14.00
CA VAL A 299 -11.16 21.29 -14.10
C VAL A 299 -11.63 20.86 -15.48
N ASP A 300 -12.73 21.46 -15.99
CA ASP A 300 -13.30 21.16 -17.30
C ASP A 300 -12.33 21.48 -18.47
N LYS A 301 -11.53 22.52 -18.33
CA LYS A 301 -10.50 22.87 -19.34
C LYS A 301 -9.30 21.92 -19.28
N LEU A 302 -8.82 21.63 -18.07
CA LEU A 302 -7.64 20.81 -17.86
C LEU A 302 -7.88 19.34 -18.23
N SER A 303 -9.04 18.78 -17.89
CA SER A 303 -9.43 17.38 -18.18
C SER A 303 -9.46 17.03 -19.67
N ARG A 304 -9.50 18.04 -20.56
CA ARG A 304 -9.39 17.82 -22.01
C ARG A 304 -7.98 17.44 -22.49
N LYS A 305 -6.95 17.69 -21.66
CA LYS A 305 -5.54 17.50 -22.01
C LYS A 305 -4.78 16.66 -20.97
N VAL A 306 -5.26 16.62 -19.73
CA VAL A 306 -4.62 15.95 -18.60
C VAL A 306 -5.63 15.00 -17.97
N GLN A 307 -5.24 13.75 -17.74
CA GLN A 307 -6.02 12.79 -16.93
C GLN A 307 -5.60 12.89 -15.47
N PHE A 308 -6.56 13.00 -14.58
CA PHE A 308 -6.41 12.98 -13.12
C PHE A 308 -7.72 12.48 -12.49
N THR A 309 -7.70 12.12 -11.21
CA THR A 309 -8.89 11.60 -10.53
C THR A 309 -9.65 12.74 -9.84
N HIS A 310 -10.97 12.79 -10.01
CA HIS A 310 -11.85 13.61 -9.17
C HIS A 310 -12.01 12.89 -7.83
N PHE A 311 -11.47 13.46 -6.77
CA PHE A 311 -11.43 12.82 -5.45
C PHE A 311 -12.61 13.23 -4.56
N GLY A 312 -13.09 14.47 -4.69
CA GLY A 312 -14.21 15.01 -3.93
C GLY A 312 -14.45 16.47 -4.27
N GLN A 313 -15.27 17.15 -3.44
CA GLN A 313 -15.57 18.57 -3.56
C GLN A 313 -15.38 19.24 -2.19
N THR A 314 -14.85 20.46 -2.18
CA THR A 314 -14.81 21.30 -0.98
C THR A 314 -16.06 22.14 -0.85
N ASP A 315 -16.63 22.57 -1.99
CA ASP A 315 -17.87 23.35 -2.10
C ASP A 315 -18.48 23.18 -3.51
N HIS A 316 -19.49 24.01 -3.84
CA HIS A 316 -20.16 23.96 -5.16
C HIS A 316 -19.31 24.41 -6.35
N TYR A 317 -18.16 25.07 -6.10
CA TYR A 317 -17.34 25.69 -7.13
C TYR A 317 -15.99 25.03 -7.31
N HIS A 318 -15.54 24.19 -6.34
CA HIS A 318 -14.21 23.63 -6.31
C HIS A 318 -14.24 22.10 -6.17
N THR A 319 -13.42 21.46 -6.98
CA THR A 319 -13.19 20.01 -6.96
C THR A 319 -11.80 19.71 -6.39
N ILE A 320 -11.72 18.70 -5.53
CA ILE A 320 -10.44 18.11 -5.11
C ILE A 320 -9.99 17.17 -6.22
N CYS A 321 -8.90 17.52 -6.89
CA CYS A 321 -8.29 16.73 -7.95
C CYS A 321 -7.06 16.01 -7.43
N ARG A 322 -6.99 14.68 -7.59
CA ARG A 322 -5.81 13.91 -7.23
C ARG A 322 -4.96 13.67 -8.47
N PHE A 323 -3.70 14.12 -8.40
CA PHE A 323 -2.66 13.84 -9.38
C PHE A 323 -1.66 12.85 -8.79
N VAL A 324 -1.27 11.85 -9.57
CA VAL A 324 -0.42 10.76 -9.12
C VAL A 324 0.77 10.61 -10.05
N THR A 325 1.98 10.67 -9.51
CA THR A 325 3.20 10.30 -10.24
C THR A 325 3.54 8.83 -10.01
N SER A 326 4.29 8.24 -10.93
CA SER A 326 4.76 6.86 -10.85
C SER A 326 6.26 6.76 -11.14
N TRP A 327 6.78 5.57 -11.02
CA TRP A 327 8.14 5.23 -11.42
C TRP A 327 8.44 5.54 -12.90
N ALA A 328 7.41 5.68 -13.74
CA ALA A 328 7.53 5.95 -15.19
C ALA A 328 7.24 7.41 -15.56
N THR A 329 6.82 8.26 -14.63
CA THR A 329 6.54 9.68 -14.90
C THR A 329 7.80 10.40 -15.35
N THR A 330 7.73 11.10 -16.48
CA THR A 330 8.89 11.80 -17.07
C THR A 330 8.94 13.28 -16.69
N GLU A 331 10.12 13.89 -16.84
CA GLU A 331 10.27 15.32 -16.65
C GLU A 331 9.52 16.13 -17.71
N GLU A 332 9.40 15.60 -18.92
CA GLU A 332 8.66 16.18 -20.03
C GLU A 332 7.16 16.28 -19.69
N GLU A 333 6.56 15.23 -19.12
CA GLU A 333 5.16 15.24 -18.69
C GLU A 333 4.91 16.30 -17.60
N ILE A 334 5.83 16.45 -16.65
CA ILE A 334 5.75 17.49 -15.61
C ILE A 334 5.87 18.90 -16.22
N ASN A 335 6.77 19.09 -17.20
CA ASN A 335 6.91 20.38 -17.91
C ASN A 335 5.67 20.69 -18.76
N GLU A 336 5.08 19.69 -19.42
CA GLU A 336 3.84 19.86 -20.16
C GLU A 336 2.68 20.25 -19.25
N LEU A 337 2.56 19.63 -18.06
CA LEU A 337 1.58 20.02 -17.05
C LEU A 337 1.75 21.50 -16.66
N GLU A 338 2.97 21.97 -16.40
CA GLU A 338 3.25 23.38 -16.03
C GLU A 338 2.76 24.37 -17.10
N VAL A 339 2.86 24.02 -18.37
CA VAL A 339 2.39 24.85 -19.49
C VAL A 339 0.85 24.86 -19.58
N LEU A 340 0.19 23.78 -19.15
CA LEU A 340 -1.26 23.61 -19.23
C LEU A 340 -2.01 24.24 -18.05
N LEU A 341 -1.34 24.44 -16.93
CA LEU A 341 -1.84 25.15 -15.74
C LEU A 341 -1.69 26.68 -15.90
#